data_efb245622ebe5574c3d55a73f76691b9
#
_entry.id   efb245622ebe5574c3d55a73f76691b9
#
_cell.length_a   1.000
_cell.length_b   1.000
_cell.length_c   1.000
_cell.angle_alpha   90.00
_cell.angle_beta   90.00
_cell.angle_gamma   90.00
#
_symmetry.space_group_name_H-M   'P 1'
#
loop_
_entity.id
_entity.type
_entity.pdbx_description
1 polymer ?
#
loop_
_entity_poly.entity_id
_entity_poly.type
_entity_poly.pdbx_seq_one_letter_code
_entity_poly.pdbx_strand_id
1 'polypeptide(L)'
;MGMGYNTIAFHQDKCDGCGDCMTVCAEAKAGTADVSHSRIKIVPGVTGGAHELALCRQCGDPKCVMVCPSGALTKDAETGLIPWNEETCVDCLLCTVGCAYGGITYNASEGHVTKCDMCDGDPACVKSCDKGALEVLNAAEVYNAYGELEDMFVPGLAACQGCNSELLIRHTMRKIGSNVVVATPPGCIAGMGTVGYNGKTGSKIPTFHPLLTNTASMLAGTKRY
;
A
#
# COMPACT_ATOMS: atom_id res chain seq x y z
N MET A 1 9.68 -14.32 -15.41
CA MET A 1 10.90 -14.08 -14.60
C MET A 1 10.52 -14.41 -13.17
N GLY A 2 11.15 -15.42 -12.55
CA GLY A 2 10.80 -15.83 -11.18
C GLY A 2 11.18 -14.71 -10.21
N MET A 3 10.24 -14.32 -9.35
CA MET A 3 10.53 -13.45 -8.21
C MET A 3 11.25 -14.31 -7.16
N GLY A 4 12.59 -14.33 -7.23
CA GLY A 4 13.44 -15.21 -6.42
C GLY A 4 13.79 -14.65 -5.04
N TYR A 5 12.98 -13.76 -4.47
CA TYR A 5 13.22 -13.15 -3.16
C TYR A 5 12.11 -13.48 -2.16
N ASN A 6 12.44 -13.41 -0.88
CA ASN A 6 11.51 -13.67 0.19
C ASN A 6 10.81 -12.38 0.66
N THR A 7 9.59 -12.54 1.15
CA THR A 7 8.82 -11.49 1.80
C THR A 7 8.06 -12.07 3.00
N ILE A 8 7.48 -11.21 3.83
CA ILE A 8 6.70 -11.64 4.98
C ILE A 8 5.23 -11.74 4.57
N ALA A 9 4.67 -12.94 4.65
CA ALA A 9 3.25 -13.22 4.51
C ALA A 9 2.54 -13.03 5.85
N PHE A 10 1.26 -12.67 5.80
CA PHE A 10 0.42 -12.46 6.98
C PHE A 10 -0.84 -13.32 6.91
N HIS A 11 -0.98 -14.21 7.88
CA HIS A 11 -2.16 -15.03 8.09
C HIS A 11 -3.09 -14.31 9.07
N GLN A 12 -4.04 -13.59 8.53
CA GLN A 12 -4.94 -12.71 9.27
C GLN A 12 -5.81 -13.48 10.28
N ASP A 13 -6.20 -14.69 9.94
CA ASP A 13 -6.99 -15.61 10.76
C ASP A 13 -6.27 -16.11 12.02
N LYS A 14 -4.95 -16.05 12.04
CA LYS A 14 -4.11 -16.46 13.17
C LYS A 14 -3.72 -15.30 14.08
N CYS A 15 -3.89 -14.05 13.63
CA CYS A 15 -3.45 -12.88 14.36
C CYS A 15 -4.46 -12.47 15.44
N ASP A 16 -4.03 -12.44 16.69
CA ASP A 16 -4.83 -11.96 17.82
C ASP A 16 -4.55 -10.50 18.22
N GLY A 17 -3.62 -9.83 17.51
CA GLY A 17 -3.27 -8.43 17.76
C GLY A 17 -2.37 -8.19 18.97
N CYS A 18 -1.64 -9.18 19.48
CA CYS A 18 -0.78 -9.07 20.67
C CYS A 18 0.26 -7.94 20.60
N GLY A 19 0.73 -7.60 19.40
CA GLY A 19 1.71 -6.51 19.20
C GLY A 19 3.18 -6.91 19.37
N ASP A 20 3.50 -8.14 19.74
CA ASP A 20 4.88 -8.60 19.99
C ASP A 20 5.79 -8.40 18.77
N CYS A 21 5.28 -8.63 17.58
CA CYS A 21 6.00 -8.37 16.33
C CYS A 21 6.41 -6.90 16.16
N MET A 22 5.60 -5.96 16.66
CA MET A 22 5.91 -4.53 16.62
C MET A 22 7.00 -4.19 17.64
N THR A 23 6.90 -4.70 18.86
CA THR A 23 7.87 -4.50 19.94
C THR A 23 9.25 -5.02 19.54
N VAL A 24 9.33 -6.26 19.09
CA VAL A 24 10.61 -6.87 18.68
C VAL A 24 11.20 -6.18 17.44
N CYS A 25 10.36 -5.70 16.53
CA CYS A 25 10.85 -4.91 15.40
C CYS A 25 11.46 -3.57 15.84
N ALA A 26 10.84 -2.87 16.80
CA ALA A 26 11.35 -1.63 17.34
C ALA A 26 12.68 -1.86 18.11
N GLU A 27 12.77 -2.91 18.90
CA GLU A 27 14.01 -3.31 19.59
C GLU A 27 15.14 -3.62 18.60
N ALA A 28 14.85 -4.39 17.55
CA ALA A 28 15.84 -4.76 16.54
C ALA A 28 16.32 -3.56 15.69
N LYS A 29 15.48 -2.51 15.50
CA LYS A 29 15.79 -1.39 14.62
C LYS A 29 16.23 -0.11 15.34
N ALA A 30 15.76 0.10 16.55
CA ALA A 30 16.02 1.33 17.31
C ALA A 30 16.53 1.05 18.75
N GLY A 31 16.68 -0.22 19.15
CA GLY A 31 17.13 -0.58 20.49
C GLY A 31 16.13 -0.21 21.61
N THR A 32 14.87 0.01 21.27
CA THR A 32 13.81 0.41 22.21
C THR A 32 12.55 -0.41 21.97
N ALA A 33 11.78 -0.65 23.03
CA ALA A 33 10.47 -1.29 22.93
C ALA A 33 9.34 -0.34 22.48
N ASP A 34 9.65 0.92 22.19
CA ASP A 34 8.68 1.90 21.68
C ASP A 34 8.25 1.53 20.26
N VAL A 35 7.02 1.06 20.13
CA VAL A 35 6.43 0.61 18.86
C VAL A 35 6.32 1.71 17.80
N SER A 36 6.54 2.97 18.15
CA SER A 36 6.61 4.07 17.17
C SER A 36 7.77 3.87 16.17
N HIS A 37 8.84 3.18 16.58
CA HIS A 37 10.00 2.83 15.76
C HIS A 37 9.81 1.52 14.97
N SER A 38 8.69 0.84 15.16
CA SER A 38 8.41 -0.40 14.45
C SER A 38 8.16 -0.17 12.96
N ARG A 39 8.77 -1.00 12.12
CA ARG A 39 8.59 -1.02 10.66
C ARG A 39 7.47 -1.96 10.20
N ILE A 40 6.90 -2.70 11.14
CA ILE A 40 5.69 -3.51 10.99
C ILE A 40 4.61 -2.94 11.90
N LYS A 41 3.38 -2.81 11.40
CA LYS A 41 2.25 -2.32 12.19
C LYS A 41 1.04 -3.23 12.02
N ILE A 42 0.53 -3.71 13.14
CA ILE A 42 -0.77 -4.39 13.21
C ILE A 42 -1.81 -3.34 13.57
N VAL A 43 -2.82 -3.18 12.74
CA VAL A 43 -3.90 -2.23 12.96
C VAL A 43 -5.24 -2.97 13.11
N PRO A 44 -6.13 -2.52 13.99
CA PRO A 44 -7.48 -3.09 14.08
C PRO A 44 -8.22 -2.92 12.74
N GLY A 45 -8.93 -3.93 12.31
CA GLY A 45 -9.80 -3.84 11.12
C GLY A 45 -10.90 -2.79 11.32
N VAL A 46 -11.27 -2.10 10.25
CA VAL A 46 -12.14 -0.90 10.25
C VAL A 46 -13.53 -1.12 10.87
N THR A 47 -14.01 -2.36 10.93
CA THR A 47 -15.35 -2.70 11.44
C THR A 47 -15.33 -3.64 12.63
N GLY A 48 -14.24 -3.67 13.41
CA GLY A 48 -14.06 -4.66 14.47
C GLY A 48 -13.77 -6.06 13.94
N GLY A 49 -13.40 -6.16 12.65
CA GLY A 49 -12.98 -7.39 12.00
C GLY A 49 -11.54 -7.79 12.31
N ALA A 50 -11.02 -8.72 11.54
CA ALA A 50 -9.67 -9.23 11.71
C ALA A 50 -8.61 -8.12 11.53
N HIS A 51 -7.47 -8.27 12.23
CA HIS A 51 -6.37 -7.31 12.17
C HIS A 51 -5.79 -7.16 10.76
N GLU A 52 -5.33 -5.97 10.42
CA GLU A 52 -4.65 -5.68 9.17
C GLU A 52 -3.15 -5.46 9.40
N LEU A 53 -2.35 -5.82 8.41
CA LEU A 53 -0.90 -5.64 8.44
C LEU A 53 -0.48 -4.49 7.52
N ALA A 54 0.20 -3.48 8.09
CA ALA A 54 0.96 -2.49 7.34
C ALA A 54 2.45 -2.86 7.39
N LEU A 55 2.98 -3.32 6.25
CA LEU A 55 4.36 -3.79 6.12
C LEU A 55 4.82 -3.68 4.66
N CYS A 56 6.12 -3.42 4.47
CA CYS A 56 6.73 -3.47 3.15
C CYS A 56 6.73 -4.91 2.61
N ARG A 57 6.12 -5.11 1.44
CA ARG A 57 6.02 -6.42 0.77
C ARG A 57 7.14 -6.70 -0.22
N GLN A 58 8.15 -5.83 -0.32
CA GLN A 58 9.26 -5.96 -1.28
C GLN A 58 8.76 -6.18 -2.72
N CYS A 59 7.77 -5.40 -3.17
CA CYS A 59 6.99 -5.61 -4.40
C CYS A 59 7.85 -5.87 -5.63
N GLY A 60 7.36 -6.71 -6.55
CA GLY A 60 7.99 -6.94 -7.85
C GLY A 60 7.96 -5.69 -8.74
N ASP A 61 6.87 -4.91 -8.66
CA ASP A 61 6.68 -3.60 -9.31
C ASP A 61 6.51 -2.51 -8.23
N PRO A 62 7.61 -2.00 -7.65
CA PRO A 62 7.57 -1.14 -6.48
C PRO A 62 7.20 0.30 -6.83
N LYS A 63 5.96 0.70 -6.59
CA LYS A 63 5.49 2.06 -6.82
C LYS A 63 6.28 3.11 -6.03
N CYS A 64 6.74 2.77 -4.83
CA CYS A 64 7.57 3.65 -4.01
C CYS A 64 8.91 4.00 -4.68
N VAL A 65 9.50 3.08 -5.44
CA VAL A 65 10.70 3.34 -6.25
C VAL A 65 10.36 4.26 -7.42
N MET A 66 9.25 3.99 -8.10
CA MET A 66 8.84 4.77 -9.28
C MET A 66 8.54 6.23 -8.96
N VAL A 67 8.02 6.53 -7.76
CA VAL A 67 7.68 7.89 -7.35
C VAL A 67 8.83 8.61 -6.63
N CYS A 68 9.96 7.94 -6.38
CA CYS A 68 11.09 8.53 -5.69
C CYS A 68 11.90 9.45 -6.63
N PRO A 69 11.86 10.78 -6.46
CA PRO A 69 12.53 11.70 -7.39
C PRO A 69 14.05 11.72 -7.23
N SER A 70 14.55 11.38 -6.05
CA SER A 70 15.99 11.39 -5.74
C SER A 70 16.66 10.04 -5.96
N GLY A 71 15.87 8.97 -6.27
CA GLY A 71 16.41 7.62 -6.37
C GLY A 71 16.87 7.01 -5.04
N ALA A 72 16.46 7.57 -3.91
CA ALA A 72 16.78 7.05 -2.58
C ALA A 72 16.19 5.65 -2.32
N LEU A 73 15.14 5.28 -3.04
CA LEU A 73 14.59 3.93 -3.06
C LEU A 73 14.95 3.27 -4.40
N THR A 74 15.53 2.10 -4.35
CA THR A 74 15.90 1.31 -5.51
C THR A 74 15.41 -0.13 -5.36
N LYS A 75 15.30 -0.86 -6.46
CA LYS A 75 15.02 -2.29 -6.45
C LYS A 75 16.31 -3.02 -6.72
N ASP A 76 16.78 -3.78 -5.77
CA ASP A 76 17.94 -4.65 -5.94
C ASP A 76 17.53 -5.86 -6.77
N ALA A 77 18.23 -6.10 -7.87
CA ALA A 77 17.92 -7.16 -8.81
C ALA A 77 18.35 -8.55 -8.34
N GLU A 78 19.32 -8.64 -7.44
CA GLU A 78 19.84 -9.90 -6.92
C GLU A 78 19.04 -10.38 -5.72
N THR A 79 18.84 -9.51 -4.75
CA THR A 79 18.12 -9.84 -3.51
C THR A 79 16.61 -9.65 -3.63
N GLY A 80 16.13 -8.88 -4.62
CA GLY A 80 14.74 -8.49 -4.77
C GLY A 80 14.24 -7.54 -3.67
N LEU A 81 15.11 -7.07 -2.80
CA LEU A 81 14.77 -6.12 -1.75
C LEU A 81 14.69 -4.69 -2.32
N ILE A 82 14.08 -3.82 -1.54
CA ILE A 82 13.99 -2.39 -1.85
C ILE A 82 14.73 -1.64 -0.74
N PRO A 83 16.05 -1.45 -0.85
CA PRO A 83 16.80 -0.63 0.08
C PRO A 83 16.37 0.84 0.00
N TRP A 84 16.54 1.53 1.11
CA TRP A 84 16.38 2.98 1.22
C TRP A 84 17.71 3.58 1.65
N ASN A 85 18.14 4.62 0.93
CA ASN A 85 19.35 5.35 1.21
C ASN A 85 18.99 6.72 1.81
N GLU A 86 19.36 6.93 3.07
CA GLU A 86 19.12 8.16 3.81
C GLU A 86 19.86 9.36 3.20
N GLU A 87 21.10 9.19 2.79
CA GLU A 87 21.96 10.28 2.27
C GLU A 87 21.39 10.91 0.99
N THR A 88 20.72 10.13 0.17
CA THR A 88 20.09 10.61 -1.08
C THR A 88 18.63 10.98 -0.91
N CYS A 89 18.03 10.70 0.24
CA CYS A 89 16.64 11.03 0.52
C CYS A 89 16.46 12.54 0.67
N VAL A 90 15.43 13.09 0.03
CA VAL A 90 15.07 14.51 0.11
C VAL A 90 13.80 14.75 0.93
N ASP A 91 13.36 13.79 1.70
CA ASP A 91 12.20 13.79 2.60
C ASP A 91 10.90 14.34 1.99
N CYS A 92 10.71 14.11 0.70
CA CYS A 92 9.51 14.54 -0.02
C CYS A 92 8.24 13.72 0.31
N LEU A 93 8.36 12.61 1.02
CA LEU A 93 7.30 11.70 1.48
C LEU A 93 6.45 11.07 0.38
N LEU A 94 6.76 11.22 -0.90
CA LEU A 94 6.00 10.62 -2.00
C LEU A 94 5.93 9.08 -1.90
N CYS A 95 6.95 8.45 -1.35
CA CYS A 95 6.99 7.01 -1.16
C CYS A 95 5.95 6.49 -0.15
N THR A 96 5.61 7.28 0.88
CA THR A 96 4.58 6.89 1.86
C THR A 96 3.19 6.86 1.22
N VAL A 97 2.93 7.79 0.32
CA VAL A 97 1.67 7.88 -0.44
C VAL A 97 1.64 6.86 -1.58
N GLY A 98 2.78 6.61 -2.21
CA GLY A 98 2.90 5.62 -3.30
C GLY A 98 2.81 4.17 -2.83
N CYS A 99 2.95 3.89 -1.52
CA CYS A 99 2.89 2.54 -0.98
C CYS A 99 1.45 2.10 -0.69
N ALA A 100 0.93 1.16 -1.49
CA ALA A 100 -0.42 0.62 -1.33
C ALA A 100 -0.62 -0.18 -0.01
N TYR A 101 0.47 -0.58 0.62
CA TYR A 101 0.44 -1.50 1.77
C TYR A 101 0.80 -0.82 3.10
N GLY A 102 0.95 0.50 3.12
CA GLY A 102 1.37 1.23 4.31
C GLY A 102 2.76 0.81 4.82
N GLY A 103 3.57 0.18 3.96
CA GLY A 103 4.87 -0.39 4.34
C GLY A 103 6.03 0.62 4.40
N ILE A 104 5.76 1.88 4.11
CA ILE A 104 6.67 3.01 4.31
C ILE A 104 5.93 4.06 5.13
N THR A 105 6.50 4.45 6.25
CA THR A 105 5.90 5.46 7.13
C THR A 105 6.94 6.49 7.53
N TYR A 106 6.50 7.73 7.75
CA TYR A 106 7.36 8.75 8.35
C TYR A 106 7.42 8.53 9.85
N ASN A 107 8.63 8.49 10.40
CA ASN A 107 8.85 8.45 11.84
C ASN A 107 9.30 9.83 12.32
N ALA A 108 8.43 10.50 13.08
CA ALA A 108 8.71 11.85 13.56
C ALA A 108 9.86 11.91 14.58
N SER A 109 10.12 10.82 15.30
CA SER A 109 11.23 10.75 16.28
C SER A 109 12.58 10.59 15.58
N GLU A 110 12.61 9.93 14.43
CA GLU A 110 13.81 9.70 13.61
C GLU A 110 13.99 10.82 12.58
N GLY A 111 12.93 11.56 12.25
CA GLY A 111 12.96 12.65 11.28
C GLY A 111 12.98 12.23 9.83
N HIS A 112 12.79 10.95 9.53
CA HIS A 112 12.84 10.37 8.18
C HIS A 112 11.82 9.25 7.97
N VAL A 113 11.74 8.75 6.74
CA VAL A 113 10.88 7.60 6.41
C VAL A 113 11.52 6.31 6.89
N THR A 114 10.68 5.37 7.32
CA THR A 114 11.11 4.03 7.74
C THR A 114 10.36 2.97 6.96
N LYS A 115 11.02 1.86 6.67
CA LYS A 115 10.44 0.69 6.00
C LYS A 115 11.15 -0.59 6.40
N CYS A 116 10.48 -1.72 6.23
CA CYS A 116 11.05 -3.03 6.46
C CYS A 116 12.18 -3.34 5.46
N ASP A 117 13.30 -3.82 5.98
CA ASP A 117 14.50 -4.28 5.26
C ASP A 117 14.69 -5.80 5.33
N MET A 118 13.70 -6.53 5.89
CA MET A 118 13.74 -7.98 6.12
C MET A 118 14.80 -8.43 7.14
N CYS A 119 15.40 -7.51 7.89
CA CYS A 119 16.46 -7.79 8.86
C CYS A 119 17.56 -8.68 8.27
N ASP A 120 18.05 -8.33 7.09
CA ASP A 120 19.09 -9.08 6.36
C ASP A 120 18.73 -10.57 6.09
N GLY A 121 17.43 -10.83 5.93
CA GLY A 121 16.89 -12.18 5.66
C GLY A 121 16.48 -12.96 6.89
N ASP A 122 16.62 -12.41 8.11
CA ASP A 122 16.30 -13.05 9.38
C ASP A 122 15.31 -12.22 10.23
N PRO A 123 14.03 -12.09 9.80
CA PRO A 123 13.07 -11.17 10.39
C PRO A 123 12.68 -11.54 11.81
N ALA A 124 13.07 -10.71 12.78
CA ALA A 124 12.79 -10.88 14.20
C ALA A 124 11.28 -10.96 14.50
N CYS A 125 10.46 -10.19 13.80
CA CYS A 125 9.00 -10.17 13.94
C CYS A 125 8.35 -11.53 13.59
N VAL A 126 8.91 -12.28 12.64
CA VAL A 126 8.42 -13.63 12.30
C VAL A 126 8.77 -14.61 13.40
N LYS A 127 10.00 -14.53 13.91
CA LYS A 127 10.47 -15.42 15.00
C LYS A 127 9.69 -15.22 16.30
N SER A 128 9.26 -14.00 16.58
CA SER A 128 8.48 -13.68 17.80
C SER A 128 7.00 -14.03 17.69
N CYS A 129 6.51 -14.42 16.53
CA CYS A 129 5.08 -14.67 16.33
C CYS A 129 4.71 -16.11 16.73
N ASP A 130 4.38 -16.33 17.99
CA ASP A 130 3.99 -17.66 18.53
C ASP A 130 2.73 -18.23 17.87
N LYS A 131 1.88 -17.37 17.31
CA LYS A 131 0.65 -17.76 16.60
C LYS A 131 0.89 -18.21 15.17
N GLY A 132 2.11 -18.01 14.64
CA GLY A 132 2.42 -18.30 13.25
C GLY A 132 1.60 -17.43 12.26
N ALA A 133 1.22 -16.22 12.69
CA ALA A 133 0.51 -15.27 11.84
C ALA A 133 1.46 -14.59 10.82
N LEU A 134 2.76 -14.62 11.06
CA LEU A 134 3.79 -14.12 10.17
C LEU A 134 4.67 -15.27 9.70
N GLU A 135 4.95 -15.31 8.41
CA GLU A 135 5.74 -16.34 7.76
C GLU A 135 6.61 -15.74 6.67
N VAL A 136 7.85 -16.24 6.52
CA VAL A 136 8.69 -15.87 5.37
C VAL A 136 8.38 -16.81 4.22
N LEU A 137 7.88 -16.26 3.13
CA LEU A 137 7.56 -16.99 1.90
C LEU A 137 8.28 -16.36 0.71
N ASN A 138 8.43 -17.14 -0.34
CA ASN A 138 8.85 -16.58 -1.62
C ASN A 138 7.81 -15.59 -2.13
N ALA A 139 8.23 -14.46 -2.67
CA ALA A 139 7.33 -13.39 -3.13
C ALA A 139 6.33 -13.87 -4.19
N ALA A 140 6.69 -14.85 -5.03
CA ALA A 140 5.78 -15.43 -5.99
C ALA A 140 4.64 -16.21 -5.31
N GLU A 141 4.94 -16.91 -4.22
CA GLU A 141 3.93 -17.65 -3.44
C GLU A 141 2.98 -16.68 -2.74
N VAL A 142 3.52 -15.61 -2.13
CA VAL A 142 2.70 -14.54 -1.52
C VAL A 142 1.84 -13.84 -2.57
N TYR A 143 2.41 -13.52 -3.72
CA TYR A 143 1.67 -12.93 -4.83
C TYR A 143 0.52 -13.82 -5.29
N ASN A 144 0.76 -15.11 -5.43
CA ASN A 144 -0.25 -16.08 -5.82
C ASN A 144 -1.33 -16.30 -4.75
N ALA A 145 -0.94 -16.24 -3.46
CA ALA A 145 -1.86 -16.48 -2.34
C ALA A 145 -2.77 -15.28 -2.03
N TYR A 146 -2.22 -14.06 -2.10
CA TYR A 146 -2.95 -12.84 -1.72
C TYR A 146 -3.35 -11.96 -2.90
N GLY A 147 -2.76 -12.20 -4.08
CA GLY A 147 -2.91 -11.39 -5.28
C GLY A 147 -2.37 -9.96 -5.11
N GLU A 148 -2.07 -9.27 -6.18
CA GLU A 148 -2.13 -7.81 -6.14
C GLU A 148 -3.61 -7.45 -6.08
N LEU A 149 -4.00 -6.61 -5.13
CA LEU A 149 -5.33 -6.00 -5.15
C LEU A 149 -5.49 -5.36 -6.52
N GLU A 150 -6.46 -5.83 -7.30
CA GLU A 150 -6.67 -5.35 -8.65
C GLU A 150 -6.86 -3.83 -8.64
N ASP A 151 -6.07 -3.13 -9.42
CA ASP A 151 -6.24 -1.69 -9.56
C ASP A 151 -7.43 -1.40 -10.47
N MET A 152 -8.46 -0.78 -9.91
CA MET A 152 -9.70 -0.43 -10.61
C MET A 152 -9.50 0.73 -11.60
N PHE A 153 -8.33 1.33 -11.62
CA PHE A 153 -7.95 2.39 -12.55
C PHE A 153 -6.74 1.99 -13.38
N VAL A 154 -6.76 2.34 -14.65
CA VAL A 154 -5.61 2.10 -15.54
C VAL A 154 -4.44 3.02 -15.17
N PRO A 155 -3.19 2.64 -15.44
CA PRO A 155 -2.05 3.55 -15.33
C PRO A 155 -2.15 4.69 -16.35
N GLY A 156 -1.54 5.84 -16.04
CA GLY A 156 -1.50 6.98 -16.95
C GLY A 156 -2.80 7.77 -17.01
N LEU A 157 -3.45 7.99 -15.90
CA LEU A 157 -4.65 8.83 -15.80
C LEU A 157 -4.33 10.30 -16.04
N ALA A 158 -5.36 11.07 -16.44
CA ALA A 158 -5.29 12.53 -16.55
C ALA A 158 -5.30 13.21 -15.17
N ALA A 159 -4.26 12.97 -14.40
CA ALA A 159 -4.07 13.54 -13.07
C ALA A 159 -2.67 14.19 -12.97
N CYS A 160 -2.52 15.14 -12.06
CA CYS A 160 -1.22 15.74 -11.78
C CYS A 160 -0.27 14.67 -11.22
N GLN A 161 0.99 14.76 -11.55
CA GLN A 161 2.01 13.87 -11.00
C GLN A 161 2.03 13.99 -9.46
N GLY A 162 1.91 12.84 -8.76
CA GLY A 162 1.83 12.81 -7.30
C GLY A 162 0.48 13.26 -6.73
N CYS A 163 -0.60 13.18 -7.48
CA CYS A 163 -1.93 13.61 -7.06
C CYS A 163 -2.48 12.78 -5.89
N ASN A 164 -2.64 13.39 -4.73
CA ASN A 164 -3.21 12.73 -3.54
C ASN A 164 -4.65 12.25 -3.76
N SER A 165 -5.43 12.96 -4.57
CA SER A 165 -6.82 12.56 -4.87
C SER A 165 -6.86 11.28 -5.69
N GLU A 166 -5.94 11.09 -6.65
CA GLU A 166 -5.80 9.86 -7.41
C GLU A 166 -5.41 8.70 -6.50
N LEU A 167 -4.42 8.90 -5.64
CA LEU A 167 -3.98 7.88 -4.70
C LEU A 167 -5.10 7.46 -3.75
N LEU A 168 -5.83 8.42 -3.19
CA LEU A 168 -6.95 8.16 -2.32
C LEU A 168 -8.02 7.29 -3.02
N ILE A 169 -8.43 7.66 -4.23
CA ILE A 169 -9.48 6.91 -4.94
C ILE A 169 -8.98 5.50 -5.33
N ARG A 170 -7.72 5.35 -5.74
CA ARG A 170 -7.14 4.02 -6.04
C ARG A 170 -7.16 3.11 -4.82
N HIS A 171 -6.70 3.59 -3.66
CA HIS A 171 -6.70 2.82 -2.42
C HIS A 171 -8.11 2.47 -1.95
N THR A 172 -9.03 3.42 -2.03
CA THR A 172 -10.43 3.22 -1.67
C THR A 172 -11.07 2.15 -2.56
N MET A 173 -10.90 2.25 -3.87
CA MET A 173 -11.50 1.30 -4.82
C MET A 173 -10.90 -0.11 -4.72
N ARG A 174 -9.61 -0.24 -4.44
CA ARG A 174 -8.99 -1.54 -4.16
C ARG A 174 -9.61 -2.24 -2.96
N LYS A 175 -10.02 -1.49 -1.94
CA LYS A 175 -10.68 -2.06 -0.74
C LYS A 175 -12.16 -2.37 -0.98
N ILE A 176 -12.86 -1.56 -1.75
CA ILE A 176 -14.30 -1.73 -2.03
C ILE A 176 -14.51 -2.83 -3.09
N GLY A 177 -13.60 -2.96 -4.05
CA GLY A 177 -13.69 -3.92 -5.15
C GLY A 177 -14.51 -3.41 -6.35
N SER A 178 -14.79 -4.31 -7.29
CA SER A 178 -15.38 -3.99 -8.60
C SER A 178 -16.92 -3.94 -8.60
N ASN A 179 -17.59 -4.43 -7.55
CA ASN A 179 -19.05 -4.49 -7.51
C ASN A 179 -19.68 -3.17 -7.05
N VAL A 180 -19.30 -2.09 -7.69
CA VAL A 180 -19.75 -0.72 -7.38
C VAL A 180 -19.92 0.10 -8.66
N VAL A 181 -20.73 1.14 -8.54
CA VAL A 181 -20.87 2.21 -9.54
C VAL A 181 -20.35 3.51 -8.92
N VAL A 182 -19.43 4.17 -9.58
CA VAL A 182 -18.81 5.40 -9.06
C VAL A 182 -19.38 6.62 -9.76
N ALA A 183 -19.92 7.55 -8.98
CA ALA A 183 -20.34 8.86 -9.46
C ALA A 183 -19.26 9.90 -9.08
N THR A 184 -18.65 10.51 -10.08
CA THR A 184 -17.61 11.53 -9.87
C THR A 184 -18.13 12.89 -10.34
N PRO A 185 -18.41 13.83 -9.44
CA PRO A 185 -18.82 15.17 -9.84
C PRO A 185 -17.71 15.87 -10.63
N PRO A 186 -18.03 16.88 -11.45
CA PRO A 186 -17.04 17.64 -12.20
C PRO A 186 -15.88 18.13 -11.33
N GLY A 187 -14.67 17.89 -11.79
CA GLY A 187 -13.43 18.21 -11.08
C GLY A 187 -12.30 17.27 -11.48
N CYS A 188 -11.19 17.31 -10.78
CA CYS A 188 -10.01 16.50 -11.11
C CYS A 188 -10.30 14.98 -11.08
N ILE A 189 -11.15 14.52 -10.17
CA ILE A 189 -11.53 13.10 -10.06
C ILE A 189 -12.35 12.65 -11.28
N ALA A 190 -13.15 13.53 -11.88
CA ALA A 190 -13.89 13.23 -13.09
C ALA A 190 -12.96 12.87 -14.26
N GLY A 191 -11.89 13.63 -14.45
CA GLY A 191 -10.88 13.33 -15.46
C GLY A 191 -10.21 11.98 -15.27
N MET A 192 -9.96 11.59 -14.03
CA MET A 192 -9.35 10.30 -13.70
C MET A 192 -10.23 9.10 -14.08
N GLY A 193 -11.55 9.22 -13.93
CA GLY A 193 -12.49 8.15 -14.28
C GLY A 193 -12.72 8.00 -15.78
N THR A 194 -12.66 9.09 -16.55
CA THR A 194 -13.01 9.10 -17.97
C THR A 194 -11.82 9.08 -18.92
N VAL A 195 -10.71 9.69 -18.55
CA VAL A 195 -9.58 9.88 -19.46
C VAL A 195 -8.36 9.13 -18.93
N GLY A 196 -8.09 7.98 -19.54
CA GLY A 196 -6.85 7.23 -19.37
C GLY A 196 -5.84 7.56 -20.46
N TYR A 197 -4.70 6.93 -20.41
CA TYR A 197 -3.64 7.07 -21.40
C TYR A 197 -4.14 6.68 -22.81
N ASN A 198 -3.80 7.47 -23.80
CA ASN A 198 -4.21 7.29 -25.21
C ASN A 198 -5.74 7.31 -25.46
N GLY A 199 -6.49 8.08 -24.69
CA GLY A 199 -7.94 8.23 -24.89
C GLY A 199 -8.77 7.02 -24.46
N LYS A 200 -8.17 6.05 -23.77
CA LYS A 200 -8.91 4.93 -23.17
C LYS A 200 -9.62 5.37 -21.90
N THR A 201 -10.66 4.64 -21.52
CA THR A 201 -11.32 4.86 -20.23
C THR A 201 -10.35 4.65 -19.10
N GLY A 202 -10.29 5.59 -18.16
CA GLY A 202 -9.38 5.53 -17.01
C GLY A 202 -9.81 4.55 -15.92
N SER A 203 -11.11 4.22 -15.88
CA SER A 203 -11.71 3.33 -14.90
C SER A 203 -12.06 1.97 -15.49
N LYS A 204 -11.83 0.88 -14.76
CA LYS A 204 -12.28 -0.48 -15.07
C LYS A 204 -13.66 -0.81 -14.49
N ILE A 205 -14.20 0.09 -13.66
CA ILE A 205 -15.52 -0.03 -13.05
C ILE A 205 -16.49 1.00 -13.67
N PRO A 206 -17.81 0.74 -13.66
CA PRO A 206 -18.77 1.71 -14.15
C PRO A 206 -18.65 3.05 -13.45
N THR A 207 -18.37 4.09 -14.23
CA THR A 207 -18.17 5.44 -13.72
C THR A 207 -19.03 6.40 -14.53
N PHE A 208 -19.75 7.31 -13.89
CA PHE A 208 -20.51 8.35 -14.57
C PHE A 208 -20.30 9.73 -13.93
N HIS A 209 -20.51 10.78 -14.72
CA HIS A 209 -20.31 12.17 -14.32
C HIS A 209 -21.64 12.90 -14.25
N PRO A 210 -22.23 13.01 -13.05
CA PRO A 210 -23.40 13.86 -12.86
C PRO A 210 -22.99 15.34 -12.84
N LEU A 211 -23.96 16.23 -13.01
CA LEU A 211 -23.74 17.63 -12.73
C LEU A 211 -23.40 17.84 -11.25
N LEU A 212 -22.58 18.86 -10.95
CA LEU A 212 -22.08 19.12 -9.61
C LEU A 212 -23.18 19.21 -8.54
N THR A 213 -24.31 19.80 -8.93
CA THR A 213 -25.43 20.09 -8.03
C THR A 213 -26.40 18.92 -7.82
N ASN A 214 -26.33 17.85 -8.63
CA ASN A 214 -27.33 16.78 -8.59
C ASN A 214 -26.75 15.37 -8.37
N THR A 215 -25.49 15.25 -7.98
CA THR A 215 -24.82 13.96 -7.75
C THR A 215 -25.58 13.08 -6.78
N ALA A 216 -26.03 13.63 -5.65
CA ALA A 216 -26.76 12.87 -4.63
C ALA A 216 -28.12 12.37 -5.12
N SER A 217 -28.88 13.20 -5.89
CA SER A 217 -30.17 12.80 -6.43
C SER A 217 -30.06 11.76 -7.53
N MET A 218 -29.02 11.84 -8.36
CA MET A 218 -28.76 10.82 -9.39
C MET A 218 -28.34 9.49 -8.76
N LEU A 219 -27.50 9.49 -7.72
CA LEU A 219 -27.15 8.28 -6.97
C LEU A 219 -28.37 7.64 -6.29
N ALA A 220 -29.28 8.46 -5.73
CA ALA A 220 -30.54 7.96 -5.16
C ALA A 220 -31.44 7.31 -6.22
N GLY A 221 -31.42 7.83 -7.46
CA GLY A 221 -32.10 7.24 -8.61
C GLY A 221 -31.51 5.88 -9.01
N THR A 222 -30.19 5.78 -9.12
CA THR A 222 -29.51 4.54 -9.52
C THR A 222 -29.66 3.40 -8.50
N LYS A 223 -29.89 3.72 -7.23
CA LYS A 223 -30.12 2.70 -6.18
C LYS A 223 -31.49 2.00 -6.30
N ARG A 224 -32.42 2.53 -7.10
CA ARG A 224 -33.75 1.97 -7.27
C ARG A 224 -33.88 0.95 -8.39
N TYR A 225 -32.83 0.77 -9.17
CA TYR A 225 -32.71 -0.25 -10.22
C TYR A 225 -31.63 -1.27 -9.84
#